data_187b4ba9abb6cc55bd994313a5d2678d
#
_entry.id   187b4ba9abb6cc55bd994313a5d2678d
#
_cell.length_a   1.000
_cell.length_b   1.000
_cell.length_c   1.000
_cell.angle_alpha   90.00
_cell.angle_beta   90.00
_cell.angle_gamma   90.00
#
_symmetry.space_group_name_H-M   'P 1'
#
loop_
_entity.id
_entity.type
_entity.pdbx_description
1 polymer ?
#
loop_
_entity_poly.entity_id
_entity_poly.type
_entity_poly.pdbx_seq_one_letter_code
_entity_poly.pdbx_strand_id
1 'polypeptide(L)'
;MATALGLPAVSAWAHAFPDHSEPRVGHTVDAPPAAVRIWFDGEIEPVFSSIRVEDGSKRQVDRGDPRVSPSDHMLLEVSLPPLPPGRYEVVWSVVARDGHRTEGRFPFRIK
;
A
#
# COMPACT_ATOMS: atom_id res chain seq x y z
N MET A 1 43.34 -0.47 22.70
CA MET A 1 42.89 -0.43 22.57
C MET A 1 41.76 -0.25 22.00
N ALA A 2 41.13 -0.04 21.72
CA ALA A 2 40.31 0.25 21.21
C ALA A 2 39.38 0.01 20.67
N THR A 3 38.60 -0.01 20.34
CA THR A 3 37.81 -0.27 20.01
C THR A 3 36.69 0.11 19.39
N ALA A 4 36.32 0.30 18.87
CA ALA A 4 35.54 0.71 18.17
C ALA A 4 34.41 0.34 17.97
N LEU A 5 33.71 0.48 17.91
CA LEU A 5 32.77 0.11 17.75
C LEU A 5 31.88 0.41 16.92
N GLY A 6 31.74 0.23 16.25
CA GLY A 6 31.02 0.44 15.26
C GLY A 6 29.69 0.36 15.46
N LEU A 7 29.04 1.10 15.21
CA LEU A 7 27.89 1.01 15.38
C LEU A 7 27.12 0.70 14.38
N PRO A 8 26.27 0.08 14.32
CA PRO A 8 25.51 -0.43 13.36
C PRO A 8 24.66 0.54 12.76
N ALA A 9 24.66 0.57 11.63
CA ALA A 9 23.79 1.29 10.99
C ALA A 9 22.52 0.74 11.13
N VAL A 10 21.60 1.42 11.32
CA VAL A 10 20.44 0.92 11.43
C VAL A 10 19.71 1.10 10.26
N SER A 11 19.56 0.27 9.46
CA SER A 11 18.84 0.40 8.24
C SER A 11 17.41 0.06 8.36
N ALA A 12 16.96 -0.26 9.52
CA ALA A 12 15.59 -0.70 9.65
C ALA A 12 14.60 0.34 9.25
N TRP A 13 14.96 1.59 9.36
CA TRP A 13 14.00 2.54 9.02
C TRP A 13 14.00 2.86 7.58
N ALA A 14 14.77 2.23 6.78
CA ALA A 14 14.70 2.43 5.36
C ALA A 14 13.56 1.66 4.73
N HIS A 15 12.89 0.78 5.45
CA HIS A 15 11.75 0.06 4.93
C HIS A 15 10.52 0.96 4.92
N ALA A 16 9.58 0.68 4.04
CA ALA A 16 8.32 1.39 3.98
C ALA A 16 7.22 0.45 4.44
N PHE A 17 6.52 0.85 5.50
CA PHE A 17 5.37 0.13 6.00
C PHE A 17 4.14 1.02 5.99
N PRO A 18 2.93 0.44 5.82
CA PRO A 18 1.73 1.25 5.83
C PRO A 18 1.55 1.98 7.14
N ASP A 19 1.26 3.26 7.04
CA ASP A 19 0.90 4.09 8.18
C ASP A 19 -0.60 4.16 8.33
N HIS A 20 -1.30 4.42 7.25
CA HIS A 20 -2.76 4.41 7.22
C HIS A 20 -3.25 4.21 5.79
N SER A 21 -4.55 3.98 5.63
CA SER A 21 -5.13 3.73 4.32
C SER A 21 -6.57 4.25 4.25
N GLU A 22 -7.05 4.40 3.01
CA GLU A 22 -8.44 4.68 2.69
C GLU A 22 -8.87 3.72 1.59
N PRO A 23 -9.85 2.86 1.83
CA PRO A 23 -10.54 2.61 3.09
C PRO A 23 -9.60 2.07 4.16
N ARG A 24 -9.97 2.26 5.41
CA ARG A 24 -9.20 1.70 6.52
C ARG A 24 -9.29 0.19 6.53
N VAL A 25 -8.25 -0.44 7.05
CA VAL A 25 -8.21 -1.88 7.20
C VAL A 25 -9.44 -2.38 7.95
N GLY A 26 -10.18 -3.30 7.34
CA GLY A 26 -11.36 -3.91 7.94
C GLY A 26 -12.58 -3.02 8.01
N HIS A 27 -12.53 -1.83 7.43
CA HIS A 27 -13.61 -0.87 7.53
C HIS A 27 -14.74 -1.19 6.54
N THR A 28 -15.96 -0.84 6.91
CA THR A 28 -17.10 -0.91 6.00
C THR A 28 -17.44 0.51 5.58
N VAL A 29 -17.44 0.75 4.28
CA VAL A 29 -17.80 2.07 3.74
C VAL A 29 -19.22 2.04 3.22
N ASP A 30 -19.90 3.19 3.27
CA ASP A 30 -21.32 3.26 2.87
C ASP A 30 -21.50 3.32 1.36
N ALA A 31 -20.48 3.73 0.65
CA ALA A 31 -20.54 3.88 -0.81
C ALA A 31 -19.21 3.45 -1.40
N PRO A 32 -19.18 3.05 -2.69
CA PRO A 32 -17.94 2.65 -3.32
C PRO A 32 -16.94 3.81 -3.31
N PRO A 33 -15.73 3.61 -2.81
CA PRO A 33 -14.71 4.65 -2.89
C PRO A 33 -14.20 4.79 -4.32
N ALA A 34 -13.71 5.96 -4.68
CA ALA A 34 -13.19 6.19 -6.02
C ALA A 34 -11.79 5.61 -6.19
N ALA A 35 -11.11 5.31 -5.10
CA ALA A 35 -9.75 4.80 -5.14
C ALA A 35 -9.42 4.13 -3.82
N VAL A 36 -8.40 3.27 -3.85
CA VAL A 36 -7.76 2.80 -2.63
C VAL A 36 -6.43 3.52 -2.52
N ARG A 37 -6.14 4.03 -1.34
CA ARG A 37 -4.91 4.76 -1.06
C ARG A 37 -4.24 4.21 0.18
N ILE A 38 -2.94 4.04 0.11
CA ILE A 38 -2.13 3.63 1.26
C ILE A 38 -1.01 4.63 1.41
N TRP A 39 -0.89 5.22 2.59
CA TRP A 39 0.23 6.09 2.94
C TRP A 39 1.23 5.25 3.73
N PHE A 40 2.47 5.28 3.26
CA PHE A 40 3.57 4.55 3.89
C PHE A 40 4.38 5.48 4.77
N ASP A 41 5.18 4.93 5.65
CA ASP A 41 6.02 5.71 6.55
C ASP A 41 7.38 6.03 5.94
N GLY A 42 7.59 5.68 4.69
CA GLY A 42 8.80 6.00 3.95
C GLY A 42 8.50 6.13 2.48
N GLU A 43 9.40 6.74 1.74
CA GLU A 43 9.22 6.91 0.30
C GLU A 43 9.36 5.59 -0.44
N ILE A 44 8.57 5.41 -1.46
CA ILE A 44 8.53 4.17 -2.23
C ILE A 44 8.90 4.42 -3.69
N GLU A 45 9.46 3.39 -4.31
CA GLU A 45 9.90 3.45 -5.70
C GLU A 45 8.74 3.10 -6.61
N PRO A 46 8.32 4.01 -7.48
CA PRO A 46 7.12 3.78 -8.31
C PRO A 46 7.22 2.56 -9.21
N VAL A 47 8.39 2.35 -9.78
CA VAL A 47 8.55 1.32 -10.81
C VAL A 47 8.33 -0.08 -10.27
N PHE A 48 8.69 -0.31 -9.03
CA PHE A 48 8.65 -1.64 -8.44
C PHE A 48 7.54 -1.82 -7.42
N SER A 49 6.62 -0.87 -7.34
CA SER A 49 5.54 -0.91 -6.36
C SER A 49 4.21 -1.15 -7.05
N SER A 50 3.35 -1.92 -6.42
CA SER A 50 2.06 -2.29 -6.99
C SER A 50 0.98 -2.35 -5.92
N ILE A 51 -0.25 -2.16 -6.37
CA ILE A 51 -1.43 -2.29 -5.54
C ILE A 51 -2.57 -2.75 -6.43
N ARG A 52 -3.33 -3.72 -5.97
CA ARG A 52 -4.52 -4.17 -6.68
C ARG A 52 -5.61 -4.49 -5.68
N VAL A 53 -6.84 -4.53 -6.17
CA VAL A 53 -8.01 -4.84 -5.36
C VAL A 53 -8.68 -6.05 -5.96
N GLU A 54 -9.00 -7.02 -5.12
CA GLU A 54 -9.66 -8.26 -5.52
C GLU A 54 -11.04 -8.35 -4.87
N ASP A 55 -11.98 -8.97 -5.57
CA ASP A 55 -13.30 -9.25 -5.01
C ASP A 55 -13.27 -10.59 -4.25
N GLY A 56 -14.43 -11.03 -3.78
CA GLY A 56 -14.55 -12.28 -3.03
C GLY A 56 -14.20 -13.53 -3.83
N SER A 57 -14.15 -13.43 -5.14
CA SER A 57 -13.73 -14.53 -6.02
C SER A 57 -12.28 -14.40 -6.45
N LYS A 58 -11.55 -13.48 -5.84
CA LYS A 58 -10.14 -13.20 -6.12
C LYS A 58 -9.91 -12.64 -7.52
N ARG A 59 -10.93 -12.04 -8.12
CA ARG A 59 -10.76 -11.35 -9.38
C ARG A 59 -10.32 -9.91 -9.13
N GLN A 60 -9.38 -9.44 -9.94
CA GLN A 60 -8.95 -8.05 -9.85
C GLN A 60 -10.06 -7.13 -10.36
N VAL A 61 -10.42 -6.15 -9.57
CA VAL A 61 -11.55 -5.26 -9.86
C VAL A 61 -11.17 -3.80 -9.95
N ASP A 62 -9.93 -3.44 -9.69
CA ASP A 62 -9.49 -2.06 -9.82
C ASP A 62 -9.30 -1.68 -11.30
N ARG A 63 -9.00 -0.42 -11.55
CA ARG A 63 -8.85 0.06 -12.93
C ARG A 63 -7.50 -0.23 -13.56
N GLY A 64 -6.58 -0.87 -12.83
CA GLY A 64 -5.29 -1.25 -13.38
C GLY A 64 -4.36 -0.05 -13.58
N ASP A 65 -4.50 0.97 -12.75
CA ASP A 65 -3.70 2.20 -12.84
C ASP A 65 -2.94 2.49 -11.54
N PRO A 66 -2.23 1.51 -10.96
CA PRO A 66 -1.50 1.75 -9.73
C PRO A 66 -0.44 2.82 -9.93
N ARG A 67 -0.28 3.69 -8.96
CA ARG A 67 0.67 4.78 -9.07
C ARG A 67 1.10 5.29 -7.71
N VAL A 68 2.31 5.79 -7.66
CA VAL A 68 2.78 6.60 -6.54
C VAL A 68 2.43 8.05 -6.88
N SER A 69 1.85 8.75 -5.93
CA SER A 69 1.44 10.13 -6.17
C SER A 69 2.65 10.99 -6.52
N PRO A 70 2.57 11.81 -7.57
CA PRO A 70 3.70 12.68 -7.92
C PRO A 70 3.95 13.75 -6.87
N SER A 71 2.97 14.08 -6.04
CA SER A 71 3.14 15.10 -5.01
C SER A 71 3.41 14.51 -3.62
N ASP A 72 3.33 13.20 -3.47
CA ASP A 72 3.57 12.53 -2.19
C ASP A 72 4.14 11.14 -2.46
N HIS A 73 5.45 11.02 -2.41
CA HIS A 73 6.10 9.76 -2.74
C HIS A 73 5.91 8.66 -1.70
N MET A 74 5.16 8.93 -0.67
CA MET A 74 4.77 7.92 0.32
C MET A 74 3.36 7.41 0.07
N LEU A 75 2.66 7.93 -0.93
CA LEU A 75 1.29 7.55 -1.23
C LEU A 75 1.21 6.67 -2.46
N LEU A 76 0.68 5.46 -2.27
CA LEU A 76 0.40 4.51 -3.35
C LEU A 76 -1.10 4.42 -3.51
N GLU A 77 -1.60 4.48 -4.73
CA GLU A 77 -3.04 4.47 -4.97
C GLU A 77 -3.41 3.75 -6.24
N VAL A 78 -4.64 3.31 -6.32
CA VAL A 78 -5.23 2.70 -7.50
C VAL A 78 -6.69 3.12 -7.58
N SER A 79 -7.15 3.43 -8.77
CA SER A 79 -8.55 3.85 -8.97
C SER A 79 -9.49 2.66 -8.99
N LEU A 80 -10.71 2.89 -8.54
CA LEU A 80 -11.76 1.88 -8.53
C LEU A 80 -12.92 2.31 -9.42
N PRO A 81 -13.46 1.39 -10.21
CA PRO A 81 -14.77 1.64 -10.84
C PRO A 81 -15.85 1.53 -9.79
N PRO A 82 -17.10 1.85 -10.14
CA PRO A 82 -18.21 1.54 -9.25
C PRO A 82 -18.22 0.03 -8.96
N LEU A 83 -18.28 -0.31 -7.69
CA LEU A 83 -18.25 -1.71 -7.27
C LEU A 83 -19.51 -2.03 -6.47
N PRO A 84 -20.02 -3.26 -6.60
CA PRO A 84 -21.19 -3.65 -5.82
C PRO A 84 -20.85 -3.86 -4.35
N PRO A 85 -21.85 -3.88 -3.48
CA PRO A 85 -21.64 -4.24 -2.09
C PRO A 85 -20.95 -5.58 -1.95
N GLY A 86 -20.10 -5.71 -0.96
CA GLY A 86 -19.39 -6.96 -0.71
C GLY A 86 -18.07 -6.74 -0.03
N ARG A 87 -17.33 -7.83 0.08
CA ARG A 87 -16.01 -7.81 0.69
C ARG A 87 -14.94 -7.77 -0.39
N TYR A 88 -13.94 -6.95 -0.15
CA TYR A 88 -12.81 -6.76 -1.07
C TYR A 88 -11.50 -6.90 -0.32
N GLU A 89 -10.45 -7.21 -1.04
CA GLU A 89 -9.13 -7.34 -0.46
C GLU A 89 -8.16 -6.49 -1.25
N VAL A 90 -7.39 -5.66 -0.56
CA VAL A 90 -6.33 -4.86 -1.14
C VAL A 90 -5.04 -5.64 -1.00
N VAL A 91 -4.31 -5.80 -2.09
CA VAL A 91 -3.03 -6.53 -2.11
C VAL A 91 -1.97 -5.56 -2.60
N TRP A 92 -0.95 -5.37 -1.81
CA TRP A 92 0.08 -4.38 -2.15
C TRP A 92 1.48 -4.95 -2.00
N SER A 93 2.40 -4.39 -2.75
CA SER A 93 3.81 -4.74 -2.71
C SER A 93 4.60 -3.48 -3.07
N VAL A 94 5.48 -3.05 -2.21
CA VAL A 94 6.26 -1.83 -2.45
C VAL A 94 7.74 -2.09 -2.23
N VAL A 95 8.55 -1.28 -2.91
CA VAL A 95 9.99 -1.26 -2.70
C VAL A 95 10.32 0.12 -2.17
N ALA A 96 10.99 0.16 -1.02
CA ALA A 96 11.44 1.42 -0.43
C ALA A 96 12.68 1.93 -1.14
N ARG A 97 13.04 3.17 -0.82
CA ARG A 97 14.21 3.80 -1.43
C ARG A 97 15.49 3.00 -1.27
N ASP A 98 15.62 2.24 -0.21
CA ASP A 98 16.81 1.44 0.04
C ASP A 98 16.80 0.10 -0.69
N GLY A 99 15.74 -0.18 -1.48
CA GLY A 99 15.63 -1.40 -2.25
C GLY A 99 14.95 -2.56 -1.55
N HIS A 100 14.55 -2.42 -0.31
CA HIS A 100 13.87 -3.50 0.39
C HIS A 100 12.37 -3.53 0.06
N ARG A 101 11.85 -4.74 -0.11
CA ARG A 101 10.44 -4.94 -0.44
C ARG A 101 9.64 -5.29 0.80
N THR A 102 8.47 -4.70 0.91
CA THR A 102 7.44 -5.12 1.88
C THR A 102 6.16 -5.39 1.13
N GLU A 103 5.35 -6.29 1.65
CA GLU A 103 4.08 -6.66 0.99
C GLU A 103 3.06 -7.02 2.05
N GLY A 104 1.81 -6.92 1.65
CA GLY A 104 0.72 -7.28 2.54
C GLY A 104 -0.61 -7.22 1.85
N ARG A 105 -1.65 -7.47 2.63
CA ARG A 105 -3.03 -7.38 2.16
C ARG A 105 -3.94 -7.03 3.32
N PHE A 106 -5.05 -6.41 3.00
CA PHE A 106 -6.06 -6.11 4.01
C PHE A 106 -7.45 -6.04 3.38
N PRO A 107 -8.49 -6.36 4.16
CA PRO A 107 -9.85 -6.33 3.64
C PRO A 107 -10.53 -4.99 3.89
N PHE A 108 -11.56 -4.72 3.09
CA PHE A 108 -12.57 -3.72 3.40
C PHE A 108 -13.90 -4.20 2.83
N ARG A 109 -14.98 -3.53 3.22
CA ARG A 109 -16.32 -3.87 2.74
C ARG A 109 -17.01 -2.65 2.20
N ILE A 110 -17.83 -2.87 1.20
CA ILE A 110 -18.80 -1.89 0.72
C ILE A 110 -20.17 -2.37 1.18
N LYS A 111 -20.89 -1.47 1.84
CA LYS A 111 -22.17 -1.79 2.41
C LYS A 111 -23.25 -1.88 1.34
#